data_e50c9232a555c85d7fd0c4f4fd8c151c
#
_entry.id   e50c9232a555c85d7fd0c4f4fd8c151c
#
_cell.length_a   1.000
_cell.length_b   1.000
_cell.length_c   1.000
_cell.angle_alpha   90.00
_cell.angle_beta   90.00
_cell.angle_gamma   90.00
#
_symmetry.space_group_name_H-M   'P 1'
#
loop_
_entity.id
_entity.type
_entity.pdbx_description
1 polymer ?
#
loop_
_entity_poly.entity_id
_entity_poly.type
_entity_poly.pdbx_seq_one_letter_code
_entity_poly.pdbx_strand_id
1 'polypeptide(L)'
;MMPERSEILEPPALAPRPGSTSAPGAGDAPVRVLLVEDDPGDALLVKELLSETDLEVELERAMSVAEALPRLDWADCVLLDLALPDSFGLDGLHTVLAAHSQAAVIVLTGLADRSRGAQAVASGAQDYLIKADVDPSLLGRSVRYAIERRRADVATRRLLEANLRREANERIQRGLLPRPLLRRDGLEIATVYRPGGGGDVLGGDFYDAVELEDGTLRAVIGDVCGHGPDEAALGVCLRIAWRTLVVAGTAHERVLPALDDVLVAERQQDETFVTVCDITVTPDRRAASVRLAGHPPPVLLRPIPTVWPTAQCGPPLGVVPGETWEAAPAELSDRWAVLLYTDGLIEGRYGSIGERLGIEGLTARLQEDGFEEDGWEAGLEATVAWVEEQHGGPLADDVALMLLATTE
;
A
#
# COMPACT_ATOMS: atom_id res chain seq x y z
N MET A 1 49.90 -2.05 -50.66
CA MET A 1 48.59 -2.65 -50.33
C MET A 1 48.10 -1.93 -49.06
N MET A 2 47.32 -0.89 -49.27
CA MET A 2 46.81 -0.01 -48.19
C MET A 2 45.53 -0.62 -47.60
N PRO A 3 45.27 -0.49 -46.29
CA PRO A 3 44.02 -0.93 -45.69
C PRO A 3 42.90 0.11 -45.90
N GLU A 4 41.72 -0.42 -46.16
CA GLU A 4 40.46 0.27 -46.39
C GLU A 4 40.02 1.15 -45.21
N ARG A 5 39.46 2.30 -45.58
CA ARG A 5 38.84 3.24 -44.64
C ARG A 5 37.52 2.68 -44.13
N SER A 6 37.35 2.60 -42.81
CA SER A 6 36.06 2.40 -42.15
C SER A 6 35.18 3.61 -42.40
N GLU A 7 34.04 3.39 -43.04
CA GLU A 7 32.92 4.36 -43.06
C GLU A 7 32.30 4.48 -41.68
N ILE A 8 32.33 5.70 -41.15
CA ILE A 8 31.63 6.07 -39.96
C ILE A 8 30.16 6.35 -40.36
N LEU A 9 29.26 5.45 -39.99
CA LEU A 9 27.82 5.66 -40.13
C LEU A 9 27.37 6.76 -39.15
N GLU A 10 26.90 7.88 -39.69
CA GLU A 10 26.18 8.91 -38.93
C GLU A 10 24.85 8.36 -38.39
N PRO A 11 24.46 8.70 -37.14
CA PRO A 11 23.17 8.30 -36.61
C PRO A 11 22.03 9.04 -37.32
N PRO A 12 20.86 8.40 -37.52
CA PRO A 12 19.72 9.03 -38.20
C PRO A 12 19.18 10.21 -37.39
N ALA A 13 18.91 11.30 -38.09
CA ALA A 13 18.30 12.52 -37.55
C ALA A 13 16.95 12.21 -36.89
N LEU A 14 16.82 12.58 -35.61
CA LEU A 14 15.54 12.53 -34.89
C LEU A 14 14.50 13.42 -35.60
N ALA A 15 13.41 12.81 -36.03
CA ALA A 15 12.23 13.52 -36.51
C ALA A 15 11.66 14.46 -35.42
N PRO A 16 11.16 15.67 -35.79
CA PRO A 16 10.58 16.56 -34.81
C PRO A 16 9.32 15.96 -34.21
N ARG A 17 9.26 15.94 -32.86
CA ARG A 17 8.06 15.55 -32.11
C ARG A 17 6.89 16.47 -32.50
N PRO A 18 5.68 15.94 -32.72
CA PRO A 18 4.51 16.77 -32.95
C PRO A 18 4.29 17.64 -31.71
N GLY A 19 4.09 18.94 -31.94
CA GLY A 19 3.89 19.93 -30.91
C GLY A 19 2.77 19.53 -29.95
N SER A 20 3.06 19.55 -28.66
CA SER A 20 2.05 19.52 -27.62
C SER A 20 1.24 20.81 -27.74
N THR A 21 0.08 20.75 -28.37
CA THR A 21 -0.97 21.74 -28.17
C THR A 21 -1.43 21.57 -26.72
N SER A 22 -0.94 22.46 -25.86
CA SER A 22 -1.54 22.69 -24.55
C SER A 22 -3.01 23.02 -24.75
N ALA A 23 -3.89 22.19 -24.15
CA ALA A 23 -5.30 22.49 -24.04
C ALA A 23 -5.45 23.85 -23.33
N PRO A 24 -6.36 24.75 -23.78
CA PRO A 24 -6.59 26.01 -23.09
C PRO A 24 -7.26 25.75 -21.73
N GLY A 25 -6.57 26.21 -20.67
CA GLY A 25 -6.97 26.60 -19.33
C GLY A 25 -8.27 26.07 -18.75
N ALA A 26 -8.13 25.18 -17.76
CA ALA A 26 -8.91 25.36 -16.54
C ALA A 26 -8.41 26.68 -15.93
N GLY A 27 -9.28 27.69 -15.75
CA GLY A 27 -8.93 28.97 -15.13
C GLY A 27 -8.26 28.64 -13.77
N ASP A 28 -7.01 29.08 -13.60
CA ASP A 28 -6.33 28.94 -12.34
C ASP A 28 -7.14 29.68 -11.28
N ALA A 29 -7.49 29.01 -10.20
CA ALA A 29 -8.12 29.67 -9.06
C ALA A 29 -7.21 30.80 -8.57
N PRO A 30 -7.77 31.92 -8.08
CA PRO A 30 -6.97 33.05 -7.64
C PRO A 30 -5.97 32.64 -6.56
N VAL A 31 -4.74 33.13 -6.66
CA VAL A 31 -3.69 32.89 -5.69
C VAL A 31 -4.02 33.60 -4.37
N ARG A 32 -4.16 32.90 -3.29
CA ARG A 32 -4.48 33.45 -1.98
C ARG A 32 -3.20 33.90 -1.27
N VAL A 33 -3.07 35.21 -1.14
CA VAL A 33 -1.91 35.85 -0.51
C VAL A 33 -2.31 36.46 0.84
N LEU A 34 -1.59 36.06 1.89
CA LEU A 34 -1.71 36.68 3.22
C LEU A 34 -0.53 37.64 3.42
N LEU A 35 -0.84 38.92 3.48
CA LEU A 35 0.12 39.96 3.79
C LEU A 35 0.14 40.20 5.30
N VAL A 36 1.29 40.02 5.94
CA VAL A 36 1.50 40.30 7.37
C VAL A 36 2.32 41.59 7.45
N GLU A 37 1.63 42.72 7.71
CA GLU A 37 2.19 44.05 7.64
C GLU A 37 1.36 45.01 8.52
N ASP A 38 1.97 45.68 9.47
CA ASP A 38 1.31 46.59 10.40
C ASP A 38 1.21 48.03 9.84
N ASP A 39 2.17 48.46 9.04
CA ASP A 39 2.12 49.79 8.41
C ASP A 39 1.09 49.85 7.28
N PRO A 40 0.09 50.75 7.33
CA PRO A 40 -0.93 50.86 6.30
C PRO A 40 -0.40 51.37 4.96
N GLY A 41 0.68 52.15 4.94
CA GLY A 41 1.31 52.66 3.72
C GLY A 41 2.04 51.59 2.95
N ASP A 42 2.83 50.76 3.65
CA ASP A 42 3.52 49.60 3.08
C ASP A 42 2.52 48.57 2.60
N ALA A 43 1.46 48.31 3.37
CA ALA A 43 0.39 47.42 2.96
C ALA A 43 -0.34 47.89 1.68
N LEU A 44 -0.60 49.18 1.55
CA LEU A 44 -1.19 49.76 0.33
C LEU A 44 -0.25 49.58 -0.87
N LEU A 45 1.05 49.86 -0.69
CA LEU A 45 2.06 49.66 -1.73
C LEU A 45 2.08 48.21 -2.24
N VAL A 46 2.13 47.25 -1.35
CA VAL A 46 2.14 45.83 -1.74
C VAL A 46 0.84 45.43 -2.45
N LYS A 47 -0.30 45.98 -2.01
CA LYS A 47 -1.60 45.74 -2.66
C LYS A 47 -1.63 46.32 -4.10
N GLU A 48 -1.11 47.52 -4.31
CA GLU A 48 -1.02 48.12 -5.64
C GLU A 48 -0.08 47.30 -6.54
N LEU A 49 1.09 46.96 -6.05
CA LEU A 49 2.05 46.12 -6.79
C LEU A 49 1.43 44.77 -7.21
N LEU A 50 0.71 44.08 -6.31
CA LEU A 50 0.02 42.85 -6.63
C LEU A 50 -1.08 43.02 -7.68
N SER A 51 -1.81 44.12 -7.64
CA SER A 51 -2.86 44.42 -8.62
C SER A 51 -2.33 44.66 -10.04
N GLU A 52 -1.08 45.04 -10.18
CA GLU A 52 -0.39 45.26 -11.46
C GLU A 52 0.35 44.02 -11.97
N THR A 53 0.33 42.92 -11.21
CA THR A 53 0.90 41.65 -11.65
C THR A 53 -0.01 40.93 -12.66
N ASP A 54 0.53 39.91 -13.35
CA ASP A 54 -0.23 39.01 -14.21
C ASP A 54 -0.93 37.85 -13.43
N LEU A 55 -0.92 37.91 -12.09
CA LEU A 55 -1.57 36.93 -11.20
C LEU A 55 -2.96 37.42 -10.81
N GLU A 56 -3.94 36.54 -10.87
CA GLU A 56 -5.21 36.75 -10.18
C GLU A 56 -5.02 36.48 -8.70
N VAL A 57 -5.08 37.54 -7.85
CA VAL A 57 -4.72 37.44 -6.43
C VAL A 57 -5.92 37.78 -5.55
N GLU A 58 -6.20 36.92 -4.60
CA GLU A 58 -7.05 37.19 -3.44
C GLU A 58 -6.14 37.55 -2.25
N LEU A 59 -6.23 38.80 -1.77
CA LEU A 59 -5.35 39.34 -0.75
C LEU A 59 -6.08 39.56 0.57
N GLU A 60 -5.57 38.90 1.65
CA GLU A 60 -5.92 39.22 3.02
C GLU A 60 -4.74 39.89 3.73
N ARG A 61 -5.04 40.72 4.75
CA ARG A 61 -4.04 41.40 5.58
C ARG A 61 -4.21 41.02 7.03
N ALA A 62 -3.06 40.76 7.71
CA ALA A 62 -2.92 40.63 9.15
C ALA A 62 -1.94 41.73 9.63
N MET A 63 -2.19 42.32 10.81
CA MET A 63 -1.35 43.41 11.36
C MET A 63 -0.29 42.88 12.34
N SER A 64 -0.26 41.57 12.57
CA SER A 64 0.68 40.91 13.50
C SER A 64 0.80 39.41 13.16
N VAL A 65 1.83 38.76 13.67
CA VAL A 65 1.98 37.29 13.54
C VAL A 65 0.83 36.56 14.24
N ALA A 66 0.41 37.02 15.41
CA ALA A 66 -0.71 36.42 16.13
C ALA A 66 -2.02 36.46 15.34
N GLU A 67 -2.28 37.52 14.57
CA GLU A 67 -3.44 37.65 13.71
C GLU A 67 -3.30 36.77 12.43
N ALA A 68 -2.09 36.54 11.95
CA ALA A 68 -1.82 35.73 10.76
C ALA A 68 -1.96 34.23 11.01
N LEU A 69 -1.56 33.71 12.19
CA LEU A 69 -1.52 32.29 12.49
C LEU A 69 -2.81 31.51 12.16
N PRO A 70 -4.03 31.95 12.53
CA PRO A 70 -5.26 31.21 12.22
C PRO A 70 -5.65 31.27 10.72
N ARG A 71 -4.94 32.06 9.90
CA ARG A 71 -5.22 32.25 8.46
C ARG A 71 -4.18 31.58 7.57
N LEU A 72 -3.13 31.00 8.14
CA LEU A 72 -2.03 30.39 7.37
C LEU A 72 -2.50 29.26 6.45
N ASP A 73 -3.48 28.46 6.88
CA ASP A 73 -4.01 27.35 6.08
C ASP A 73 -4.87 27.80 4.90
N TRP A 74 -5.38 29.05 4.96
CA TRP A 74 -6.09 29.65 3.84
C TRP A 74 -5.13 30.09 2.73
N ALA A 75 -3.90 30.52 3.07
CA ALA A 75 -2.97 31.15 2.15
C ALA A 75 -2.16 30.14 1.32
N ASP A 76 -1.96 30.46 0.04
CA ASP A 76 -0.96 29.80 -0.82
C ASP A 76 0.42 30.45 -0.63
N CYS A 77 0.46 31.77 -0.35
CA CYS A 77 1.67 32.51 -0.08
C CYS A 77 1.48 33.51 1.06
N VAL A 78 2.48 33.62 1.95
CA VAL A 78 2.57 34.61 3.00
C VAL A 78 3.67 35.61 2.65
N LEU A 79 3.29 36.91 2.55
CA LEU A 79 4.25 38.00 2.49
C LEU A 79 4.42 38.54 3.90
N LEU A 80 5.59 38.34 4.51
CA LEU A 80 5.84 38.60 5.92
C LEU A 80 6.83 39.77 6.10
N ASP A 81 6.38 40.86 6.72
CA ASP A 81 7.31 41.89 7.21
C ASP A 81 8.07 41.39 8.47
N LEU A 82 9.32 41.84 8.60
CA LEU A 82 10.17 41.53 9.76
C LEU A 82 10.04 42.55 10.90
N ALA A 83 9.40 43.70 10.68
CA ALA A 83 9.26 44.77 11.64
C ALA A 83 7.84 44.85 12.22
N LEU A 84 7.33 43.73 12.75
CA LEU A 84 5.97 43.64 13.29
C LEU A 84 5.94 43.97 14.81
N PRO A 85 4.80 44.49 15.33
CA PRO A 85 4.70 44.90 16.73
C PRO A 85 4.82 43.76 17.76
N ASP A 86 4.50 42.53 17.34
CA ASP A 86 4.51 41.36 18.18
C ASP A 86 5.68 40.40 17.90
N SER A 87 6.60 40.76 16.98
CA SER A 87 7.76 39.91 16.68
C SER A 87 8.98 40.75 16.31
N PHE A 88 10.17 40.29 16.65
CA PHE A 88 11.41 40.99 16.37
C PHE A 88 12.32 40.18 15.45
N GLY A 89 12.77 40.77 14.36
CA GLY A 89 13.68 40.14 13.41
C GLY A 89 13.10 38.88 12.78
N LEU A 90 13.76 37.73 12.96
CA LEU A 90 13.33 36.44 12.39
C LEU A 90 12.35 35.64 13.27
N ASP A 91 12.00 36.13 14.46
CA ASP A 91 11.13 35.38 15.38
C ASP A 91 9.73 35.15 14.77
N GLY A 92 9.20 36.16 14.06
CA GLY A 92 7.93 36.04 13.34
C GLY A 92 7.99 34.97 12.23
N LEU A 93 9.07 34.94 11.47
CA LEU A 93 9.31 33.90 10.46
C LEU A 93 9.34 32.51 11.09
N HIS A 94 10.10 32.32 12.18
CA HIS A 94 10.17 31.05 12.88
C HIS A 94 8.80 30.59 13.39
N THR A 95 8.01 31.53 13.91
CA THR A 95 6.65 31.25 14.40
C THR A 95 5.73 30.78 13.26
N VAL A 96 5.76 31.50 12.11
CA VAL A 96 4.96 31.14 10.93
C VAL A 96 5.40 29.77 10.37
N LEU A 97 6.71 29.51 10.28
CA LEU A 97 7.22 28.23 9.79
C LEU A 97 6.90 27.07 10.76
N ALA A 98 6.92 27.31 12.07
CA ALA A 98 6.58 26.30 13.09
C ALA A 98 5.10 25.91 13.09
N ALA A 99 4.22 26.75 12.56
CA ALA A 99 2.80 26.44 12.40
C ALA A 99 2.49 25.36 11.34
N HIS A 100 3.52 24.78 10.70
CA HIS A 100 3.43 23.71 9.71
C HIS A 100 2.49 23.97 8.52
N SER A 101 2.19 25.25 8.23
CA SER A 101 1.42 25.63 7.05
C SER A 101 2.07 25.16 5.74
N GLN A 102 1.25 24.87 4.75
CA GLN A 102 1.70 24.55 3.39
C GLN A 102 1.98 25.80 2.56
N ALA A 103 1.69 27.00 3.08
CA ALA A 103 1.93 28.26 2.40
C ALA A 103 3.42 28.51 2.15
N ALA A 104 3.73 29.09 0.99
CA ALA A 104 5.06 29.63 0.74
C ALA A 104 5.26 30.91 1.56
N VAL A 105 6.45 31.13 2.13
CA VAL A 105 6.72 32.36 2.90
C VAL A 105 7.80 33.19 2.21
N ILE A 106 7.44 34.42 1.83
CA ILE A 106 8.36 35.44 1.31
C ILE A 106 8.49 36.53 2.35
N VAL A 107 9.73 36.87 2.70
CA VAL A 107 10.00 37.92 3.67
C VAL A 107 10.10 39.28 2.94
N LEU A 108 9.42 40.29 3.46
CA LEU A 108 9.57 41.66 3.05
C LEU A 108 10.53 42.39 4.01
N THR A 109 11.53 43.11 3.48
CA THR A 109 12.54 43.78 4.30
C THR A 109 12.75 45.24 3.87
N GLY A 110 13.10 46.13 4.80
CA GLY A 110 13.56 47.47 4.50
C GLY A 110 15.01 47.48 3.98
N LEU A 111 15.43 48.63 3.41
CA LEU A 111 16.80 48.85 2.87
C LEU A 111 17.94 48.55 3.87
N ALA A 112 17.69 48.77 5.18
CA ALA A 112 18.69 48.58 6.22
C ALA A 112 18.94 47.12 6.58
N ASP A 113 18.09 46.19 6.15
CA ASP A 113 18.05 44.80 6.64
C ASP A 113 18.43 43.75 5.59
N ARG A 114 19.22 44.09 4.57
CA ARG A 114 19.66 43.14 3.52
C ARG A 114 20.31 41.89 4.04
N SER A 115 21.07 41.96 5.13
CA SER A 115 21.71 40.80 5.74
C SER A 115 20.69 39.85 6.39
N ARG A 116 19.58 40.36 6.89
CA ARG A 116 18.48 39.59 7.48
C ARG A 116 17.67 38.84 6.43
N GLY A 117 17.52 39.40 5.22
CA GLY A 117 16.85 38.71 4.10
C GLY A 117 17.54 37.41 3.74
N ALA A 118 18.87 37.39 3.59
CA ALA A 118 19.62 36.17 3.34
C ALA A 118 19.51 35.15 4.51
N GLN A 119 19.48 35.63 5.75
CA GLN A 119 19.26 34.77 6.93
C GLN A 119 17.84 34.21 6.95
N ALA A 120 16.82 34.96 6.51
CA ALA A 120 15.45 34.46 6.42
C ALA A 120 15.34 33.27 5.47
N VAL A 121 15.99 33.32 4.30
CA VAL A 121 16.03 32.18 3.36
C VAL A 121 16.77 30.98 3.97
N ALA A 122 17.90 31.20 4.65
CA ALA A 122 18.62 30.15 5.38
C ALA A 122 17.77 29.52 6.51
N SER A 123 16.81 30.26 7.06
CA SER A 123 15.87 29.83 8.09
C SER A 123 14.60 29.14 7.53
N GLY A 124 14.42 29.08 6.20
CA GLY A 124 13.33 28.35 5.57
C GLY A 124 12.30 29.19 4.80
N ALA A 125 12.48 30.53 4.71
CA ALA A 125 11.70 31.34 3.78
C ALA A 125 12.05 30.93 2.34
N GLN A 126 11.07 30.95 1.45
CA GLN A 126 11.27 30.64 0.03
C GLN A 126 12.03 31.74 -0.71
N ASP A 127 11.82 32.99 -0.31
CA ASP A 127 12.51 34.14 -0.88
C ASP A 127 12.47 35.34 0.09
N TYR A 128 13.22 36.41 -0.24
CA TYR A 128 13.09 37.70 0.41
C TYR A 128 13.08 38.82 -0.62
N LEU A 129 12.34 39.89 -0.33
CA LEU A 129 12.21 41.08 -1.18
C LEU A 129 12.49 42.34 -0.38
N ILE A 130 13.21 43.28 -0.99
CA ILE A 130 13.47 44.58 -0.39
C ILE A 130 12.36 45.51 -0.83
N LYS A 131 11.53 46.03 0.10
CA LYS A 131 10.34 46.84 -0.18
C LYS A 131 10.60 48.01 -1.17
N ALA A 132 11.77 48.64 -1.07
CA ALA A 132 12.14 49.77 -1.95
C ALA A 132 12.54 49.37 -3.37
N ASP A 133 12.91 48.12 -3.60
CA ASP A 133 13.42 47.61 -4.89
C ASP A 133 12.40 46.73 -5.62
N VAL A 134 11.20 46.53 -5.03
CA VAL A 134 10.17 45.63 -5.60
C VAL A 134 9.35 46.36 -6.66
N ASP A 135 9.24 45.76 -7.82
CA ASP A 135 8.28 46.12 -8.86
C ASP A 135 7.24 44.99 -9.07
N PRO A 136 6.12 45.28 -9.79
CA PRO A 136 5.06 44.28 -10.01
C PRO A 136 5.56 42.99 -10.65
N SER A 137 6.49 43.08 -11.61
CA SER A 137 7.04 41.89 -12.31
C SER A 137 7.87 41.01 -11.39
N LEU A 138 8.70 41.63 -10.53
CA LEU A 138 9.49 40.90 -9.53
C LEU A 138 8.60 40.26 -8.49
N LEU A 139 7.61 41.00 -7.94
CA LEU A 139 6.70 40.47 -6.92
C LEU A 139 5.89 39.29 -7.46
N GLY A 140 5.25 39.40 -8.63
CA GLY A 140 4.44 38.36 -9.23
C GLY A 140 5.26 37.11 -9.52
N ARG A 141 6.49 37.28 -10.03
CA ARG A 141 7.40 36.17 -10.30
C ARG A 141 7.86 35.47 -9.00
N SER A 142 8.23 36.25 -7.97
CA SER A 142 8.66 35.67 -6.67
C SER A 142 7.53 34.91 -6.00
N VAL A 143 6.30 35.45 -6.01
CA VAL A 143 5.11 34.74 -5.48
C VAL A 143 4.90 33.41 -6.22
N ARG A 144 4.90 33.42 -7.55
CA ARG A 144 4.70 32.21 -8.37
C ARG A 144 5.77 31.17 -8.07
N TYR A 145 7.05 31.56 -8.12
CA TYR A 145 8.17 30.62 -7.86
C TYR A 145 8.18 30.09 -6.43
N ALA A 146 7.85 30.92 -5.44
CA ALA A 146 7.78 30.49 -4.06
C ALA A 146 6.70 29.42 -3.86
N ILE A 147 5.52 29.61 -4.42
CA ILE A 147 4.41 28.64 -4.38
C ILE A 147 4.81 27.33 -5.06
N GLU A 148 5.32 27.40 -6.29
CA GLU A 148 5.75 26.21 -7.04
C GLU A 148 6.85 25.44 -6.31
N ARG A 149 7.86 26.14 -5.78
CA ARG A 149 8.92 25.52 -5.00
C ARG A 149 8.37 24.85 -3.73
N ARG A 150 7.47 25.52 -3.01
CA ARG A 150 6.86 24.96 -1.79
C ARG A 150 6.04 23.72 -2.10
N ARG A 151 5.24 23.74 -3.17
CA ARG A 151 4.47 22.59 -3.64
C ARG A 151 5.37 21.41 -4.00
N ALA A 152 6.48 21.65 -4.69
CA ALA A 152 7.45 20.61 -5.03
C ALA A 152 8.13 20.02 -3.79
N ASP A 153 8.53 20.86 -2.82
CA ASP A 153 9.14 20.42 -1.56
C ASP A 153 8.18 19.54 -0.74
N VAL A 154 6.91 19.96 -0.63
CA VAL A 154 5.85 19.20 0.07
C VAL A 154 5.58 17.87 -0.63
N ALA A 155 5.46 17.85 -1.96
CA ALA A 155 5.25 16.64 -2.73
C ALA A 155 6.42 15.65 -2.57
N THR A 156 7.66 16.15 -2.66
CA THR A 156 8.87 15.33 -2.49
C THR A 156 8.93 14.72 -1.08
N ARG A 157 8.62 15.51 -0.05
CA ARG A 157 8.59 15.02 1.33
C ARG A 157 7.53 13.94 1.54
N ARG A 158 6.31 14.13 1.00
CA ARG A 158 5.24 13.13 1.07
C ARG A 158 5.62 11.82 0.37
N LEU A 159 6.25 11.91 -0.80
CA LEU A 159 6.75 10.73 -1.52
C LEU A 159 7.83 10.00 -0.73
N LEU A 160 8.78 10.72 -0.10
CA LEU A 160 9.82 10.12 0.72
C LEU A 160 9.23 9.43 1.96
N GLU A 161 8.30 10.08 2.65
CA GLU A 161 7.62 9.51 3.82
C GLU A 161 6.82 8.25 3.44
N ALA A 162 6.10 8.28 2.29
CA ALA A 162 5.38 7.12 1.76
C ALA A 162 6.32 5.96 1.41
N ASN A 163 7.46 6.25 0.76
CA ASN A 163 8.45 5.23 0.42
C ASN A 163 9.10 4.60 1.68
N LEU A 164 9.45 5.41 2.68
CA LEU A 164 10.01 4.90 3.94
C LEU A 164 9.01 4.00 4.69
N ARG A 165 7.72 4.38 4.71
CA ARG A 165 6.66 3.53 5.26
C ARG A 165 6.56 2.22 4.50
N ARG A 166 6.52 2.29 3.16
CA ARG A 166 6.47 1.11 2.31
C ARG A 166 7.65 0.17 2.54
N GLU A 167 8.89 0.68 2.58
CA GLU A 167 10.08 -0.14 2.85
C GLU A 167 10.05 -0.80 4.24
N ALA A 168 9.61 -0.05 5.27
CA ALA A 168 9.45 -0.61 6.61
C ALA A 168 8.42 -1.73 6.62
N ASN A 169 7.32 -1.53 5.92
CA ASN A 169 6.25 -2.47 5.76
C ASN A 169 6.71 -3.74 5.03
N GLU A 170 7.38 -3.63 3.90
CA GLU A 170 7.94 -4.78 3.16
C GLU A 170 8.96 -5.60 3.97
N ARG A 171 9.70 -4.96 4.89
CA ARG A 171 10.60 -5.69 5.81
C ARG A 171 9.84 -6.52 6.82
N ILE A 172 8.76 -5.98 7.38
CA ILE A 172 7.89 -6.67 8.32
C ILE A 172 7.24 -7.85 7.62
N GLN A 173 6.64 -7.66 6.44
CA GLN A 173 6.04 -8.72 5.64
C GLN A 173 7.01 -9.89 5.40
N ARG A 174 8.22 -9.60 4.88
CA ARG A 174 9.24 -10.63 4.62
C ARG A 174 9.66 -11.40 5.87
N GLY A 175 9.58 -10.79 7.04
CA GLY A 175 9.88 -11.45 8.32
C GLY A 175 8.73 -12.28 8.88
N LEU A 176 7.50 -11.94 8.52
CA LEU A 176 6.28 -12.56 9.06
C LEU A 176 5.69 -13.63 8.13
N LEU A 177 5.87 -13.50 6.80
CA LEU A 177 5.45 -14.55 5.86
C LEU A 177 6.27 -15.83 6.06
N PRO A 178 5.62 -16.99 6.08
CA PRO A 178 6.30 -18.25 6.34
C PRO A 178 7.22 -18.65 5.20
N ARG A 179 8.29 -19.34 5.57
CA ARG A 179 9.03 -20.19 4.63
C ARG A 179 8.61 -21.62 4.89
N PRO A 180 8.02 -22.31 3.90
CA PRO A 180 7.66 -23.71 4.02
C PRO A 180 8.87 -24.56 4.45
N LEU A 181 8.65 -25.51 5.35
CA LEU A 181 9.69 -26.42 5.83
C LEU A 181 9.60 -27.73 5.05
N LEU A 182 10.22 -27.79 3.87
CA LEU A 182 10.35 -29.00 3.07
C LEU A 182 11.68 -29.68 3.38
N ARG A 183 11.68 -31.03 3.41
CA ARG A 183 12.83 -31.85 3.74
C ARG A 183 13.32 -32.72 2.58
N ARG A 184 12.44 -33.01 1.64
CA ARG A 184 12.72 -33.94 0.52
C ARG A 184 12.42 -33.25 -0.80
N ASP A 185 13.09 -33.66 -1.84
CA ASP A 185 12.76 -33.28 -3.21
C ASP A 185 11.42 -33.93 -3.64
N GLY A 186 10.81 -33.41 -4.70
CA GLY A 186 9.58 -33.95 -5.26
C GLY A 186 8.30 -33.23 -4.84
N LEU A 187 8.42 -32.13 -4.11
CA LEU A 187 7.32 -31.20 -3.79
C LEU A 187 7.69 -29.79 -4.21
N GLU A 188 6.72 -29.10 -4.76
CA GLU A 188 6.76 -27.68 -5.05
C GLU A 188 5.65 -26.96 -4.30
N ILE A 189 5.96 -25.80 -3.72
CA ILE A 189 5.00 -24.95 -3.05
C ILE A 189 5.15 -23.56 -3.67
N ALA A 190 4.08 -23.06 -4.28
CA ALA A 190 3.97 -21.69 -4.74
C ALA A 190 2.97 -20.91 -3.86
N THR A 191 3.24 -19.65 -3.60
CA THR A 191 2.38 -18.84 -2.73
C THR A 191 2.24 -17.44 -3.29
N VAL A 192 1.05 -16.88 -3.18
CA VAL A 192 0.77 -15.47 -3.45
C VAL A 192 0.03 -14.89 -2.25
N TYR A 193 0.42 -13.68 -1.87
CA TYR A 193 -0.23 -12.92 -0.81
C TYR A 193 -0.47 -11.48 -1.25
N ARG A 194 -1.69 -11.00 -1.12
CA ARG A 194 -2.10 -9.61 -1.43
C ARG A 194 -2.90 -9.05 -0.27
N PRO A 195 -2.39 -8.02 0.44
CA PRO A 195 -3.17 -7.34 1.46
C PRO A 195 -4.35 -6.60 0.84
N GLY A 196 -5.51 -6.65 1.48
CA GLY A 196 -6.70 -5.92 1.08
C GLY A 196 -6.59 -4.40 1.26
N GLY A 197 -7.53 -3.66 0.66
CA GLY A 197 -7.68 -2.22 0.90
C GLY A 197 -6.56 -1.30 0.39
N GLY A 198 -5.54 -1.83 -0.31
CA GLY A 198 -4.52 -1.03 -1.02
C GLY A 198 -3.53 -0.27 -0.16
N GLY A 199 -3.38 -0.54 1.13
CA GLY A 199 -2.48 0.23 2.00
C GLY A 199 -1.90 -0.47 3.21
N ASP A 200 -2.48 -1.53 3.68
CA ASP A 200 -2.03 -2.23 4.87
C ASP A 200 -1.01 -3.32 4.52
N VAL A 201 -0.10 -3.56 5.46
CA VAL A 201 1.13 -4.31 5.24
C VAL A 201 0.92 -5.81 5.33
N LEU A 202 0.01 -6.21 6.17
CA LEU A 202 -0.41 -7.57 6.47
C LEU A 202 -1.87 -7.53 6.86
N GLY A 203 -2.62 -8.51 6.38
CA GLY A 203 -3.96 -8.76 6.84
C GLY A 203 -4.05 -9.95 7.78
N GLY A 204 -5.27 -10.37 8.06
CA GLY A 204 -5.59 -11.51 8.90
C GLY A 204 -5.21 -12.86 8.29
N ASP A 205 -5.02 -12.93 6.98
CA ASP A 205 -4.69 -14.13 6.25
C ASP A 205 -3.33 -14.71 6.63
N PHE A 206 -3.27 -16.01 6.83
CA PHE A 206 -2.04 -16.73 7.10
C PHE A 206 -2.00 -18.10 6.42
N TYR A 207 -0.80 -18.57 6.13
CA TYR A 207 -0.58 -19.92 5.60
C TYR A 207 0.75 -20.48 6.11
N ASP A 208 0.89 -21.80 6.06
CA ASP A 208 2.15 -22.47 6.36
C ASP A 208 2.17 -23.90 5.81
N ALA A 209 3.38 -24.47 5.62
CA ALA A 209 3.55 -25.87 5.25
C ALA A 209 4.80 -26.47 5.89
N VAL A 210 4.66 -27.72 6.36
CA VAL A 210 5.71 -28.47 7.04
C VAL A 210 5.71 -29.90 6.54
N GLU A 211 6.85 -30.37 6.05
CA GLU A 211 7.10 -31.79 5.82
C GLU A 211 7.76 -32.38 7.05
N LEU A 212 7.10 -33.38 7.64
CA LEU A 212 7.60 -34.11 8.81
C LEU A 212 8.70 -35.12 8.44
N GLU A 213 9.38 -35.67 9.45
CA GLU A 213 10.48 -36.62 9.25
C GLU A 213 10.07 -37.93 8.58
N ASP A 214 8.84 -38.38 8.83
CA ASP A 214 8.25 -39.55 8.18
C ASP A 214 7.86 -39.31 6.71
N GLY A 215 7.86 -38.06 6.26
CA GLY A 215 7.46 -37.62 4.92
C GLY A 215 6.02 -37.18 4.81
N THR A 216 5.26 -37.13 5.90
CA THR A 216 3.93 -36.53 5.93
C THR A 216 4.05 -35.04 5.64
N LEU A 217 3.29 -34.50 4.66
CA LEU A 217 3.16 -33.07 4.44
C LEU A 217 1.92 -32.55 5.16
N ARG A 218 2.12 -31.51 5.95
CA ARG A 218 1.07 -30.77 6.62
C ARG A 218 1.05 -29.35 6.06
N ALA A 219 -0.12 -28.81 5.77
CA ALA A 219 -0.24 -27.42 5.39
C ALA A 219 -1.52 -26.81 5.94
N VAL A 220 -1.51 -25.50 6.13
CA VAL A 220 -2.63 -24.72 6.64
C VAL A 220 -2.76 -23.42 5.86
N ILE A 221 -3.97 -23.01 5.65
CA ILE A 221 -4.34 -21.65 5.28
C ILE A 221 -5.50 -21.22 6.16
N GLY A 222 -5.55 -19.96 6.56
CA GLY A 222 -6.62 -19.41 7.38
C GLY A 222 -6.76 -17.93 7.23
N ASP A 223 -7.91 -17.43 7.62
CA ASP A 223 -8.28 -16.04 7.58
C ASP A 223 -8.92 -15.63 8.91
N VAL A 224 -8.40 -14.53 9.51
CA VAL A 224 -8.92 -13.91 10.72
C VAL A 224 -9.97 -12.87 10.33
N CYS A 225 -11.20 -13.05 10.79
CA CYS A 225 -12.28 -12.12 10.46
C CYS A 225 -11.92 -10.68 10.84
N GLY A 226 -12.10 -9.74 9.89
CA GLY A 226 -11.73 -8.34 10.06
C GLY A 226 -10.44 -7.97 9.33
N HIS A 227 -9.99 -6.76 9.51
CA HIS A 227 -8.79 -6.24 8.84
C HIS A 227 -8.03 -5.28 9.76
N GLY A 228 -6.73 -5.33 9.71
CA GLY A 228 -5.87 -4.39 10.42
C GLY A 228 -4.72 -5.04 11.17
N PRO A 229 -3.97 -4.26 11.95
CA PRO A 229 -2.77 -4.73 12.63
C PRO A 229 -3.03 -5.80 13.71
N ASP A 230 -4.19 -5.75 14.37
CA ASP A 230 -4.54 -6.69 15.43
C ASP A 230 -4.89 -8.07 14.85
N GLU A 231 -5.65 -8.10 13.74
CA GLU A 231 -5.97 -9.31 12.98
C GLU A 231 -4.71 -9.92 12.36
N ALA A 232 -3.83 -9.10 11.80
CA ALA A 232 -2.54 -9.54 11.29
C ALA A 232 -1.65 -10.17 12.38
N ALA A 233 -1.59 -9.56 13.57
CA ALA A 233 -0.85 -10.10 14.70
C ALA A 233 -1.41 -11.44 15.16
N LEU A 234 -2.73 -11.57 15.21
CA LEU A 234 -3.42 -12.80 15.58
C LEU A 234 -3.19 -13.91 14.54
N GLY A 235 -3.27 -13.60 13.23
CA GLY A 235 -2.95 -14.53 12.14
C GLY A 235 -1.52 -15.09 12.25
N VAL A 236 -0.53 -14.22 12.52
CA VAL A 236 0.87 -14.65 12.77
C VAL A 236 0.97 -15.53 14.01
N CYS A 237 0.28 -15.17 15.10
CA CYS A 237 0.25 -15.98 16.33
C CYS A 237 -0.28 -17.39 16.06
N LEU A 238 -1.42 -17.51 15.39
CA LEU A 238 -2.04 -18.78 15.05
C LEU A 238 -1.19 -19.61 14.10
N ARG A 239 -0.57 -18.99 13.10
CA ARG A 239 0.38 -19.66 12.22
C ARG A 239 1.55 -20.28 12.98
N ILE A 240 2.16 -19.52 13.90
CA ILE A 240 3.29 -20.00 14.72
C ILE A 240 2.83 -21.11 15.65
N ALA A 241 1.66 -20.98 16.27
CA ALA A 241 1.06 -22.01 17.12
C ALA A 241 0.83 -23.30 16.33
N TRP A 242 0.21 -23.21 15.14
CA TRP A 242 0.02 -24.35 14.25
C TRP A 242 1.35 -25.06 13.91
N ARG A 243 2.37 -24.30 13.45
CA ARG A 243 3.69 -24.86 13.14
C ARG A 243 4.31 -25.56 14.34
N THR A 244 4.19 -24.95 15.51
CA THR A 244 4.72 -25.52 16.76
C THR A 244 4.05 -26.85 17.09
N LEU A 245 2.72 -26.90 17.02
CA LEU A 245 1.94 -28.12 17.25
C LEU A 245 2.33 -29.26 16.28
N VAL A 246 2.43 -28.89 14.98
CA VAL A 246 2.80 -29.87 13.94
C VAL A 246 4.22 -30.39 14.13
N VAL A 247 5.21 -29.54 14.35
CA VAL A 247 6.61 -29.92 14.56
C VAL A 247 6.79 -30.71 15.87
N ALA A 248 5.99 -30.39 16.89
CA ALA A 248 5.97 -31.15 18.15
C ALA A 248 5.31 -32.55 18.03
N GLY A 249 4.76 -32.89 16.85
CA GLY A 249 4.14 -34.21 16.62
C GLY A 249 2.73 -34.32 17.21
N THR A 250 2.02 -33.21 17.40
CA THR A 250 0.63 -33.22 17.84
C THR A 250 -0.22 -34.02 16.84
N ALA A 251 -1.05 -34.94 17.35
CA ALA A 251 -1.96 -35.73 16.52
C ALA A 251 -2.88 -34.80 15.70
N HIS A 252 -3.10 -35.13 14.44
CA HIS A 252 -3.77 -34.28 13.46
C HIS A 252 -5.15 -33.78 13.92
N GLU A 253 -5.94 -34.68 14.51
CA GLU A 253 -7.27 -34.36 15.05
C GLU A 253 -7.25 -33.39 16.24
N ARG A 254 -6.08 -33.19 16.86
CA ARG A 254 -5.91 -32.30 18.02
C ARG A 254 -5.40 -30.92 17.67
N VAL A 255 -4.96 -30.71 16.42
CA VAL A 255 -4.34 -29.44 16.01
C VAL A 255 -5.36 -28.30 15.98
N LEU A 256 -6.49 -28.45 15.27
CA LEU A 256 -7.52 -27.43 15.22
C LEU A 256 -8.16 -27.13 16.58
N PRO A 257 -8.51 -28.13 17.43
CA PRO A 257 -8.95 -27.86 18.80
C PRO A 257 -7.92 -27.07 19.63
N ALA A 258 -6.63 -27.37 19.51
CA ALA A 258 -5.59 -26.62 20.22
C ALA A 258 -5.41 -25.19 19.67
N LEU A 259 -5.61 -24.98 18.37
CA LEU A 259 -5.63 -23.64 17.77
C LEU A 259 -6.85 -22.83 18.22
N ASP A 260 -8.00 -23.46 18.37
CA ASP A 260 -9.21 -22.85 18.92
C ASP A 260 -8.98 -22.34 20.35
N ASP A 261 -8.33 -23.15 21.21
CA ASP A 261 -7.93 -22.74 22.55
C ASP A 261 -6.99 -21.53 22.54
N VAL A 262 -6.01 -21.50 21.60
CA VAL A 262 -5.08 -20.36 21.43
C VAL A 262 -5.83 -19.13 20.95
N LEU A 263 -6.70 -19.25 19.95
CA LEU A 263 -7.51 -18.13 19.46
C LEU A 263 -8.34 -17.51 20.58
N VAL A 264 -9.06 -18.32 21.35
CA VAL A 264 -9.91 -17.84 22.46
C VAL A 264 -9.09 -17.13 23.53
N ALA A 265 -7.83 -17.57 23.76
CA ALA A 265 -6.95 -16.94 24.74
C ALA A 265 -6.33 -15.61 24.26
N GLU A 266 -6.06 -15.49 22.95
CA GLU A 266 -5.29 -14.36 22.39
C GLU A 266 -6.16 -13.29 21.72
N ARG A 267 -7.41 -13.60 21.33
CA ARG A 267 -8.31 -12.62 20.69
C ARG A 267 -8.65 -11.48 21.63
N GLN A 268 -8.71 -10.26 21.10
CA GLN A 268 -9.05 -9.06 21.85
C GLN A 268 -10.55 -8.84 21.99
N GLN A 269 -11.34 -9.39 21.07
CA GLN A 269 -12.80 -9.28 21.01
C GLN A 269 -13.41 -10.69 20.99
N ASP A 270 -14.44 -10.91 21.77
CA ASP A 270 -15.10 -12.22 21.87
C ASP A 270 -15.74 -12.68 20.55
N GLU A 271 -16.07 -11.74 19.66
CA GLU A 271 -16.66 -11.98 18.35
C GLU A 271 -15.65 -12.37 17.29
N THR A 272 -14.34 -12.22 17.55
CA THR A 272 -13.29 -12.60 16.59
C THR A 272 -13.28 -14.12 16.40
N PHE A 273 -13.43 -14.54 15.16
CA PHE A 273 -13.36 -15.94 14.72
C PHE A 273 -12.34 -16.08 13.59
N VAL A 274 -11.97 -17.31 13.28
CA VAL A 274 -10.98 -17.59 12.24
C VAL A 274 -11.45 -18.76 11.38
N THR A 275 -11.37 -18.59 10.06
CA THR A 275 -11.60 -19.68 9.14
C THR A 275 -10.28 -20.41 8.85
N VAL A 276 -10.29 -21.74 8.81
CA VAL A 276 -9.07 -22.53 8.60
C VAL A 276 -9.33 -23.74 7.70
N CYS A 277 -8.44 -23.92 6.72
CA CYS A 277 -8.27 -25.18 5.98
C CYS A 277 -6.94 -25.81 6.39
N ASP A 278 -7.00 -26.99 7.02
CA ASP A 278 -5.83 -27.79 7.46
C ASP A 278 -5.77 -29.10 6.65
N ILE A 279 -4.70 -29.26 5.85
CA ILE A 279 -4.49 -30.42 4.96
C ILE A 279 -3.33 -31.27 5.44
N THR A 280 -3.49 -32.59 5.34
CA THR A 280 -2.45 -33.59 5.54
C THR A 280 -2.35 -34.48 4.32
N VAL A 281 -1.14 -34.60 3.76
CA VAL A 281 -0.81 -35.54 2.67
C VAL A 281 0.04 -36.65 3.23
N THR A 282 -0.32 -37.89 2.90
CA THR A 282 0.40 -39.09 3.35
C THR A 282 1.84 -39.15 2.83
N PRO A 283 2.77 -39.89 3.53
CA PRO A 283 4.18 -39.98 3.11
C PRO A 283 4.38 -40.52 1.69
N ASP A 284 3.49 -41.39 1.23
CA ASP A 284 3.52 -42.00 -0.10
C ASP A 284 2.91 -41.06 -1.19
N ARG A 285 2.39 -39.92 -0.77
CA ARG A 285 1.77 -38.90 -1.66
C ARG A 285 0.52 -39.33 -2.42
N ARG A 286 -0.12 -40.44 -2.00
CA ARG A 286 -1.27 -41.03 -2.71
C ARG A 286 -2.61 -40.72 -2.06
N ALA A 287 -2.62 -40.18 -0.86
CA ALA A 287 -3.84 -39.78 -0.19
C ALA A 287 -3.62 -38.47 0.59
N ALA A 288 -4.68 -37.72 0.71
CA ALA A 288 -4.70 -36.56 1.57
C ALA A 288 -6.03 -36.48 2.33
N SER A 289 -6.06 -35.69 3.38
CA SER A 289 -7.28 -35.36 4.11
C SER A 289 -7.30 -33.88 4.48
N VAL A 290 -8.46 -33.28 4.41
CA VAL A 290 -8.71 -31.87 4.71
C VAL A 290 -9.65 -31.76 5.90
N ARG A 291 -9.41 -30.78 6.79
CA ARG A 291 -10.36 -30.32 7.80
C ARG A 291 -10.67 -28.87 7.54
N LEU A 292 -11.96 -28.54 7.54
CA LEU A 292 -12.44 -27.19 7.28
C LEU A 292 -13.15 -26.63 8.50
N ALA A 293 -12.63 -25.55 9.02
CA ALA A 293 -13.25 -24.74 10.07
C ALA A 293 -13.78 -23.43 9.44
N GLY A 294 -15.00 -23.44 8.92
CA GLY A 294 -15.61 -22.29 8.27
C GLY A 294 -14.96 -21.85 6.95
N HIS A 295 -13.94 -22.55 6.48
CA HIS A 295 -13.10 -22.13 5.34
C HIS A 295 -13.56 -22.74 4.02
N PRO A 296 -13.38 -22.05 2.88
CA PRO A 296 -13.65 -22.63 1.57
C PRO A 296 -12.85 -23.91 1.33
N PRO A 297 -13.44 -24.91 0.65
CA PRO A 297 -12.72 -26.14 0.31
C PRO A 297 -11.64 -25.87 -0.74
N PRO A 298 -10.48 -26.54 -0.67
CA PRO A 298 -9.43 -26.39 -1.67
C PRO A 298 -9.84 -26.97 -3.03
N VAL A 299 -9.09 -26.60 -4.08
CA VAL A 299 -9.29 -27.11 -5.44
C VAL A 299 -8.18 -28.10 -5.79
N LEU A 300 -8.54 -29.31 -6.15
CA LEU A 300 -7.64 -30.25 -6.85
C LEU A 300 -7.48 -29.77 -8.28
N LEU A 301 -6.27 -29.39 -8.70
CA LEU A 301 -6.01 -28.85 -10.04
C LEU A 301 -5.75 -29.94 -11.08
N ARG A 302 -5.33 -31.13 -10.66
CA ARG A 302 -5.02 -32.26 -11.55
C ARG A 302 -5.79 -33.50 -11.18
N PRO A 303 -6.23 -34.32 -12.14
CA PRO A 303 -6.04 -34.14 -13.61
C PRO A 303 -6.91 -33.05 -14.21
N ILE A 304 -7.99 -32.65 -13.56
CA ILE A 304 -8.92 -31.59 -13.99
C ILE A 304 -9.31 -30.79 -12.75
N PRO A 305 -9.26 -29.46 -12.78
CA PRO A 305 -9.67 -28.63 -11.65
C PRO A 305 -11.04 -29.01 -11.11
N THR A 306 -11.08 -29.44 -9.85
CA THR A 306 -12.28 -29.95 -9.19
C THR A 306 -12.23 -29.53 -7.72
N VAL A 307 -13.34 -29.08 -7.17
CA VAL A 307 -13.46 -28.77 -5.75
C VAL A 307 -13.22 -30.03 -4.93
N TRP A 308 -12.50 -29.91 -3.82
CA TRP A 308 -12.26 -31.03 -2.90
C TRP A 308 -13.57 -31.67 -2.47
N PRO A 309 -13.68 -33.00 -2.50
CA PRO A 309 -14.92 -33.70 -2.17
C PRO A 309 -15.15 -33.67 -0.65
N THR A 310 -15.68 -32.57 -0.15
CA THR A 310 -16.06 -32.46 1.26
C THR A 310 -17.57 -32.54 1.42
N ALA A 311 -18.04 -33.33 2.36
CA ALA A 311 -19.43 -33.37 2.74
C ALA A 311 -19.76 -32.40 3.89
N GLN A 312 -18.75 -31.95 4.65
CA GLN A 312 -18.95 -31.16 5.88
C GLN A 312 -17.86 -30.08 6.03
N CYS A 313 -18.30 -28.85 6.19
CA CYS A 313 -17.50 -27.77 6.73
C CYS A 313 -17.97 -27.51 8.16
N GLY A 314 -17.08 -27.66 9.15
CA GLY A 314 -17.37 -27.34 10.54
C GLY A 314 -17.44 -25.83 10.78
N PRO A 315 -17.87 -25.36 11.94
CA PRO A 315 -17.90 -23.95 12.29
C PRO A 315 -16.47 -23.37 12.30
N PRO A 316 -16.31 -22.04 12.07
CA PRO A 316 -15.04 -21.36 12.27
C PRO A 316 -14.50 -21.56 13.70
N LEU A 317 -13.18 -21.44 13.89
CA LEU A 317 -12.56 -21.39 15.20
C LEU A 317 -13.11 -20.20 16.00
N GLY A 318 -13.26 -20.34 17.29
CA GLY A 318 -13.74 -19.29 18.21
C GLY A 318 -15.27 -19.15 18.32
N VAL A 319 -16.04 -19.90 17.50
CA VAL A 319 -17.52 -19.81 17.47
C VAL A 319 -18.17 -20.81 18.38
N VAL A 320 -17.74 -22.08 18.35
CA VAL A 320 -18.35 -23.17 19.12
C VAL A 320 -17.32 -23.80 20.07
N PRO A 321 -17.42 -23.59 21.39
CA PRO A 321 -16.43 -24.16 22.31
C PRO A 321 -16.42 -25.69 22.29
N GLY A 322 -15.19 -26.25 22.22
CA GLY A 322 -14.98 -27.69 22.30
C GLY A 322 -15.37 -28.46 21.03
N GLU A 323 -15.50 -27.76 19.89
CA GLU A 323 -15.79 -28.36 18.60
C GLU A 323 -14.64 -29.27 18.12
N THR A 324 -14.97 -30.18 17.23
CA THR A 324 -14.03 -31.06 16.53
C THR A 324 -14.36 -31.10 15.06
N TRP A 325 -13.30 -31.04 14.23
CA TRP A 325 -13.44 -31.00 12.77
C TRP A 325 -13.13 -32.33 12.14
N GLU A 326 -14.09 -32.89 11.41
CA GLU A 326 -13.94 -34.18 10.74
C GLU A 326 -13.01 -34.06 9.53
N ALA A 327 -12.25 -35.12 9.28
CA ALA A 327 -11.38 -35.20 8.12
C ALA A 327 -12.16 -35.65 6.89
N ALA A 328 -12.02 -34.91 5.79
CA ALA A 328 -12.51 -35.28 4.46
C ALA A 328 -11.34 -35.87 3.64
N PRO A 329 -11.25 -37.22 3.49
CA PRO A 329 -10.18 -37.83 2.74
C PRO A 329 -10.39 -37.74 1.23
N ALA A 330 -9.30 -37.74 0.47
CA ALA A 330 -9.29 -37.89 -0.99
C ALA A 330 -8.07 -38.72 -1.42
N GLU A 331 -8.24 -39.48 -2.51
CA GLU A 331 -7.14 -40.12 -3.20
C GLU A 331 -6.46 -39.11 -4.14
N LEU A 332 -5.15 -39.16 -4.19
CA LEU A 332 -4.33 -38.31 -5.05
C LEU A 332 -3.78 -39.11 -6.22
N SER A 333 -3.77 -38.55 -7.42
CA SER A 333 -3.08 -39.14 -8.59
C SER A 333 -1.58 -39.09 -8.42
N ASP A 334 -0.82 -39.79 -9.27
CA ASP A 334 0.64 -39.75 -9.22
C ASP A 334 1.20 -38.33 -9.41
N ARG A 335 0.52 -37.52 -10.21
CA ARG A 335 0.83 -36.09 -10.42
C ARG A 335 -0.37 -35.27 -9.92
N TRP A 336 -0.29 -34.78 -8.72
CA TRP A 336 -1.35 -33.97 -8.13
C TRP A 336 -0.89 -32.53 -7.88
N ALA A 337 -1.83 -31.62 -7.90
CA ALA A 337 -1.69 -30.26 -7.43
C ALA A 337 -2.96 -29.85 -6.69
N VAL A 338 -2.80 -29.16 -5.56
CA VAL A 338 -3.89 -28.68 -4.70
C VAL A 338 -3.70 -27.20 -4.47
N LEU A 339 -4.73 -26.42 -4.75
CA LEU A 339 -4.80 -25.00 -4.47
C LEU A 339 -5.64 -24.74 -3.22
N LEU A 340 -5.03 -24.14 -2.22
CA LEU A 340 -5.66 -23.56 -1.05
C LEU A 340 -5.73 -22.05 -1.26
N TYR A 341 -6.81 -21.40 -0.81
CA TYR A 341 -7.04 -19.97 -1.02
C TYR A 341 -8.00 -19.42 0.03
N THR A 342 -7.88 -18.15 0.38
CA THR A 342 -8.81 -17.43 1.26
C THR A 342 -9.99 -16.87 0.48
N ASP A 343 -11.06 -16.53 1.19
CA ASP A 343 -12.32 -16.12 0.57
C ASP A 343 -12.23 -14.77 -0.16
N GLY A 344 -11.27 -13.90 0.20
CA GLY A 344 -11.01 -12.65 -0.53
C GLY A 344 -10.83 -12.84 -2.04
N LEU A 345 -10.31 -14.00 -2.48
CA LEU A 345 -10.19 -14.35 -3.90
C LEU A 345 -11.56 -14.57 -4.55
N ILE A 346 -12.47 -15.29 -3.89
CA ILE A 346 -13.76 -15.68 -4.44
C ILE A 346 -14.89 -14.69 -4.14
N GLU A 347 -14.67 -13.74 -3.24
CA GLU A 347 -15.56 -12.63 -2.95
C GLU A 347 -15.42 -11.47 -3.94
N GLY A 348 -14.38 -11.48 -4.77
CA GLY A 348 -14.21 -10.54 -5.88
C GLY A 348 -15.46 -10.47 -6.75
N ARG A 349 -15.82 -9.27 -7.20
CA ARG A 349 -16.96 -9.06 -8.09
C ARG A 349 -16.62 -9.58 -9.48
N TYR A 350 -17.59 -10.28 -10.09
CA TYR A 350 -17.45 -10.89 -11.39
C TYR A 350 -18.68 -10.59 -12.27
N GLY A 351 -18.44 -10.40 -13.57
CA GLY A 351 -19.48 -10.22 -14.55
C GLY A 351 -20.18 -8.85 -14.52
N SER A 352 -21.06 -8.63 -15.49
CA SER A 352 -21.74 -7.34 -15.72
C SER A 352 -22.75 -6.94 -14.63
N ILE A 353 -23.15 -7.86 -13.77
CA ILE A 353 -24.13 -7.64 -12.69
C ILE A 353 -23.44 -7.48 -11.33
N GLY A 354 -22.10 -7.69 -11.27
CA GLY A 354 -21.30 -7.55 -10.05
C GLY A 354 -21.57 -8.65 -9.01
N GLU A 355 -21.89 -9.87 -9.46
CA GLU A 355 -21.99 -11.06 -8.62
C GLU A 355 -20.61 -11.43 -8.07
N ARG A 356 -20.56 -12.17 -6.95
CA ARG A 356 -19.31 -12.74 -6.46
C ARG A 356 -18.84 -13.84 -7.41
N LEU A 357 -17.51 -13.95 -7.59
CA LEU A 357 -16.89 -15.00 -8.40
C LEU A 357 -17.31 -16.39 -7.91
N GLY A 358 -17.26 -16.61 -6.60
CA GLY A 358 -17.58 -17.89 -5.98
C GLY A 358 -16.59 -18.99 -6.37
N ILE A 359 -16.71 -20.14 -5.71
CA ILE A 359 -15.86 -21.30 -5.96
C ILE A 359 -16.07 -21.89 -7.36
N GLU A 360 -17.29 -21.80 -7.87
CA GLU A 360 -17.64 -22.31 -9.21
C GLU A 360 -16.95 -21.47 -10.30
N GLY A 361 -17.00 -20.14 -10.18
CA GLY A 361 -16.31 -19.23 -11.09
C GLY A 361 -14.80 -19.41 -11.06
N LEU A 362 -14.21 -19.54 -9.86
CA LEU A 362 -12.78 -19.84 -9.72
C LEU A 362 -12.42 -21.17 -10.39
N THR A 363 -13.18 -22.24 -10.13
CA THR A 363 -12.91 -23.56 -10.72
C THR A 363 -13.04 -23.55 -12.24
N ALA A 364 -14.05 -22.86 -12.78
CA ALA A 364 -14.21 -22.70 -14.22
C ALA A 364 -13.00 -21.97 -14.85
N ARG A 365 -12.55 -20.89 -14.22
CA ARG A 365 -11.37 -20.13 -14.67
C ARG A 365 -10.11 -21.00 -14.70
N LEU A 366 -9.87 -21.76 -13.62
CA LEU A 366 -8.73 -22.67 -13.53
C LEU A 366 -8.76 -23.80 -14.57
N GLN A 367 -9.95 -24.19 -15.06
CA GLN A 367 -10.10 -25.14 -16.16
C GLN A 367 -9.76 -24.57 -17.54
N GLU A 368 -9.95 -23.25 -17.72
CA GLU A 368 -9.68 -22.57 -18.99
C GLU A 368 -8.22 -22.28 -19.24
N ASP A 369 -7.44 -21.94 -18.20
CA ASP A 369 -6.11 -21.32 -18.33
C ASP A 369 -4.93 -22.26 -18.52
N GLY A 370 -5.07 -23.56 -18.28
CA GLY A 370 -3.93 -24.48 -18.40
C GLY A 370 -2.71 -24.03 -17.56
N PHE A 371 -2.79 -24.11 -16.26
CA PHE A 371 -1.89 -23.58 -15.20
C PHE A 371 -0.40 -23.98 -15.29
N GLU A 372 0.01 -24.78 -16.29
CA GLU A 372 1.31 -25.46 -16.30
C GLU A 372 2.39 -24.83 -17.17
N GLU A 373 2.02 -24.00 -18.17
CA GLU A 373 2.98 -23.56 -19.20
C GLU A 373 4.01 -22.54 -18.69
N ASP A 374 3.62 -21.68 -17.72
CA ASP A 374 4.44 -20.59 -17.19
C ASP A 374 5.00 -20.80 -15.77
N GLY A 375 4.71 -21.97 -15.16
CA GLY A 375 5.05 -22.27 -13.76
C GLY A 375 3.97 -21.84 -12.76
N TRP A 376 3.95 -22.48 -11.59
CA TRP A 376 2.90 -22.34 -10.60
C TRP A 376 2.75 -20.92 -10.03
N GLU A 377 3.87 -20.25 -9.72
CA GLU A 377 3.86 -18.90 -9.16
C GLU A 377 3.28 -17.90 -10.16
N ALA A 378 3.69 -17.96 -11.42
CA ALA A 378 3.15 -17.11 -12.48
C ALA A 378 1.65 -17.36 -12.72
N GLY A 379 1.20 -18.61 -12.66
CA GLY A 379 -0.21 -18.97 -12.77
C GLY A 379 -1.06 -18.43 -11.62
N LEU A 380 -0.56 -18.50 -10.37
CA LEU A 380 -1.24 -17.90 -9.21
C LEU A 380 -1.35 -16.37 -9.35
N GLU A 381 -0.25 -15.71 -9.73
CA GLU A 381 -0.25 -14.26 -9.97
C GLU A 381 -1.23 -13.86 -11.08
N ALA A 382 -1.28 -14.60 -12.18
CA ALA A 382 -2.21 -14.38 -13.27
C ALA A 382 -3.68 -14.56 -12.82
N THR A 383 -3.94 -15.54 -11.95
CA THR A 383 -5.29 -15.75 -11.39
C THR A 383 -5.73 -14.57 -10.53
N VAL A 384 -4.88 -14.09 -9.62
CA VAL A 384 -5.19 -12.91 -8.81
C VAL A 384 -5.39 -11.67 -9.68
N ALA A 385 -4.48 -11.41 -10.61
CA ALA A 385 -4.59 -10.28 -11.52
C ALA A 385 -5.88 -10.30 -12.34
N TRP A 386 -6.31 -11.48 -12.81
CA TRP A 386 -7.56 -11.62 -13.52
C TRP A 386 -8.77 -11.31 -12.63
N VAL A 387 -8.79 -11.77 -11.36
CA VAL A 387 -9.87 -11.46 -10.42
C VAL A 387 -9.93 -9.96 -10.14
N GLU A 388 -8.77 -9.29 -9.93
CA GLU A 388 -8.68 -7.84 -9.75
C GLU A 388 -9.19 -7.06 -10.98
N GLU A 389 -8.88 -7.52 -12.19
CA GLU A 389 -9.40 -6.92 -13.43
C GLU A 389 -10.92 -7.03 -13.53
N GLN A 390 -11.49 -8.20 -13.22
CA GLN A 390 -12.94 -8.40 -13.19
C GLN A 390 -13.61 -7.57 -12.09
N HIS A 391 -12.96 -7.43 -10.93
CA HIS A 391 -13.44 -6.62 -9.82
C HIS A 391 -13.42 -5.12 -10.15
N GLY A 392 -12.55 -4.69 -11.06
CA GLY A 392 -12.37 -3.28 -11.47
C GLY A 392 -11.33 -2.54 -10.64
N GLY A 393 -10.43 -3.25 -9.96
CA GLY A 393 -9.34 -2.72 -9.13
C GLY A 393 -8.89 -3.69 -8.04
N PRO A 394 -8.03 -3.25 -7.11
CA PRO A 394 -7.59 -4.07 -5.99
C PRO A 394 -8.76 -4.62 -5.17
N LEU A 395 -8.62 -5.85 -4.67
CA LEU A 395 -9.61 -6.49 -3.83
C LEU A 395 -9.71 -5.79 -2.47
N ALA A 396 -10.90 -5.78 -1.88
CA ALA A 396 -11.15 -5.10 -0.62
C ALA A 396 -10.60 -5.90 0.58
N ASP A 397 -10.59 -7.22 0.45
CA ASP A 397 -10.11 -8.16 1.47
C ASP A 397 -8.75 -8.73 1.13
N ASP A 398 -8.10 -9.30 2.14
CA ASP A 398 -6.84 -10.01 1.99
C ASP A 398 -6.99 -11.23 1.08
N VAL A 399 -5.95 -11.55 0.34
CA VAL A 399 -5.93 -12.71 -0.54
C VAL A 399 -4.65 -13.50 -0.30
N ALA A 400 -4.80 -14.71 0.18
CA ALA A 400 -3.72 -15.67 0.27
C ALA A 400 -4.02 -16.90 -0.62
N LEU A 401 -3.03 -17.30 -1.39
CA LEU A 401 -3.06 -18.53 -2.18
C LEU A 401 -1.84 -19.38 -1.83
N MET A 402 -2.04 -20.66 -1.66
CA MET A 402 -0.96 -21.63 -1.53
C MET A 402 -1.25 -22.84 -2.40
N LEU A 403 -0.36 -23.11 -3.31
CA LEU A 403 -0.39 -24.30 -4.16
C LEU A 403 0.63 -25.31 -3.64
N LEU A 404 0.18 -26.55 -3.50
CA LEU A 404 1.00 -27.71 -3.21
C LEU A 404 0.99 -28.63 -4.41
N ALA A 405 2.14 -29.04 -4.94
CA ALA A 405 2.21 -29.91 -6.10
C ALA A 405 3.37 -30.93 -5.98
N THR A 406 3.23 -32.04 -6.72
CA THR A 406 4.37 -32.94 -6.99
C THR A 406 5.18 -32.41 -8.18
N THR A 407 6.51 -32.48 -8.11
CA THR A 407 7.40 -32.02 -9.18
C THR A 407 7.54 -33.02 -10.32
N GLU A 408 7.25 -34.30 -10.13
CA GLU A 408 7.15 -35.35 -11.19
C GLU A 408 6.78 -36.71 -10.58
#